data_257d2816d8a7c51042b2843e682548b1
#
_entry.id   257d2816d8a7c51042b2843e682548b1
#
_cell.length_a   1.000
_cell.length_b   1.000
_cell.length_c   1.000
_cell.angle_alpha   90.00
_cell.angle_beta   90.00
_cell.angle_gamma   90.00
#
_symmetry.space_group_name_H-M   'P 1'
#
loop_
_entity.id
_entity.type
_entity.pdbx_description
1 polymer ?
#
loop_
_entity_poly.entity_id
_entity_poly.type
_entity_poly.pdbx_seq_one_letter_code
_entity_poly.pdbx_strand_id
1 'polypeptide(L)' 'MVRHKFTLILDQDPEPFLDALSEAGCGDALFRVSDDGEPFAQFYRKAPTLARAMATAVREIEKTDLRVVRIAGVALPTN' A
#
# COMPACT_ATOMS: atom_id res chain seq x y z
N MET A 1 0.25 4.06 19.33
CA MET A 1 0.50 3.52 17.99
C MET A 1 1.34 4.48 17.18
N VAL A 2 2.24 3.97 16.39
CA VAL A 2 3.08 4.80 15.51
C VAL A 2 2.62 4.65 14.07
N ARG A 3 2.95 5.65 13.25
CA ARG A 3 2.70 5.57 11.81
C ARG A 3 3.87 4.88 11.12
N HIS A 4 3.52 4.01 10.18
CA HIS A 4 4.50 3.25 9.42
C HIS A 4 4.37 3.62 7.95
N LYS A 5 5.48 3.99 7.33
CA LYS A 5 5.53 4.35 5.93
C LYS A 5 6.17 3.22 5.14
N PHE A 6 5.47 2.76 4.10
CA PHE A 6 5.97 1.66 3.27
C PHE A 6 5.35 1.74 1.89
N THR A 7 6.03 1.12 0.92
CA THR A 7 5.60 1.11 -0.46
C THR A 7 5.44 -0.33 -0.93
N LEU A 8 4.29 -0.64 -1.50
CA LEU A 8 3.97 -1.96 -2.04
C LEU A 8 3.87 -1.85 -3.56
N ILE A 9 4.50 -2.80 -4.26
CA ILE A 9 4.44 -2.86 -5.72
C ILE A 9 3.27 -3.73 -6.12
N LEU A 10 2.49 -3.24 -7.09
CA LEU A 10 1.26 -3.87 -7.54
C LEU A 10 1.47 -4.56 -8.88
N ASP A 11 0.55 -5.47 -9.23
CA ASP A 11 0.65 -6.23 -10.47
C ASP A 11 0.04 -5.50 -11.67
N GLN A 12 -0.69 -4.42 -11.44
CA GLN A 12 -1.32 -3.66 -12.52
C GLN A 12 -1.65 -2.24 -12.04
N ASP A 13 -2.03 -1.37 -12.99
CA ASP A 13 -2.37 0.02 -12.72
C ASP A 13 -3.54 0.10 -11.74
N PRO A 14 -3.38 0.81 -10.61
CA PRO A 14 -4.46 0.93 -9.62
C PRO A 14 -5.59 1.87 -10.03
N GLU A 15 -5.42 2.68 -11.07
CA GLU A 15 -6.39 3.71 -11.46
C GLU A 15 -7.82 3.18 -11.57
N PRO A 16 -8.08 2.05 -12.25
CA PRO A 16 -9.46 1.54 -12.37
C PRO A 16 -10.05 1.05 -11.05
N PHE A 17 -9.23 0.90 -10.01
CA PHE A 17 -9.65 0.31 -8.74
C PHE A 17 -9.71 1.31 -7.59
N LEU A 18 -9.52 2.61 -7.86
CA LEU A 18 -9.40 3.60 -6.79
C LEU A 18 -10.63 3.65 -5.88
N ASP A 19 -11.84 3.59 -6.46
CA ASP A 19 -13.05 3.59 -5.65
C ASP A 19 -13.15 2.34 -4.77
N ALA A 20 -12.86 1.18 -5.36
CA ALA A 20 -12.89 -0.08 -4.62
C ALA A 20 -11.85 -0.10 -3.51
N LEU A 21 -10.66 0.46 -3.78
CA LEU A 21 -9.60 0.57 -2.79
C LEU A 21 -10.01 1.46 -1.62
N SER A 22 -10.65 2.60 -1.91
CA SER A 22 -11.14 3.48 -0.86
C SER A 22 -12.18 2.78 0.02
N GLU A 23 -13.11 2.04 -0.60
CA GLU A 23 -14.11 1.27 0.13
C GLU A 23 -13.50 0.13 0.95
N ALA A 24 -12.39 -0.42 0.49
CA ALA A 24 -11.71 -1.50 1.20
C ALA A 24 -10.91 -1.02 2.41
N GLY A 25 -10.77 0.29 2.61
CA GLY A 25 -10.06 0.84 3.75
C GLY A 25 -8.71 1.48 3.42
N CYS A 26 -8.39 1.65 2.15
CA CYS A 26 -7.10 2.16 1.70
C CYS A 26 -7.07 3.68 1.50
N GLY A 27 -7.92 4.42 2.22
CA GLY A 27 -7.96 5.88 2.10
C GLY A 27 -6.70 6.59 2.59
N ASP A 28 -5.83 5.87 3.31
CA ASP A 28 -4.56 6.39 3.82
C ASP A 28 -3.38 6.11 2.88
N ALA A 29 -3.66 5.71 1.66
CA ALA A 29 -2.62 5.34 0.69
C ALA A 29 -2.64 6.23 -0.53
N LEU A 30 -1.47 6.36 -1.16
CA LEU A 30 -1.30 7.02 -2.44
C LEU A 30 -1.03 5.94 -3.48
N PHE A 31 -1.87 5.87 -4.50
CA PHE A 31 -1.74 4.88 -5.58
C PHE A 31 -1.28 5.59 -6.85
N ARG A 32 -0.17 5.13 -7.41
CA ARG A 32 0.44 5.76 -8.59
C ARG A 32 1.15 4.73 -9.46
N VAL A 33 1.55 5.20 -10.64
CA VAL A 33 2.46 4.47 -11.52
C VAL A 33 3.72 5.30 -11.63
N SER A 34 4.88 4.69 -11.42
CA SER A 34 6.15 5.40 -11.47
C SER A 34 6.55 5.72 -12.92
N ASP A 35 7.60 6.52 -13.07
CA ASP A 35 8.06 6.96 -14.39
C ASP A 35 8.47 5.79 -15.30
N ASP A 36 8.92 4.70 -14.72
CA ASP A 36 9.29 3.49 -15.46
C ASP A 36 8.12 2.51 -15.62
N GLY A 37 6.90 2.94 -15.28
CA GLY A 37 5.70 2.13 -15.50
C GLY A 37 5.36 1.15 -14.41
N GLU A 38 6.00 1.25 -13.26
CA GLU A 38 5.76 0.31 -12.15
C GLU A 38 4.63 0.84 -11.24
N PRO A 39 3.50 0.10 -11.15
CA PRO A 39 2.40 0.54 -10.27
C PRO A 39 2.73 0.27 -8.81
N PHE A 40 2.37 1.22 -7.95
CA PHE A 40 2.68 1.08 -6.54
C PHE A 40 1.62 1.74 -5.66
N ALA A 41 1.62 1.35 -4.38
CA ALA A 41 0.83 1.96 -3.32
C ALA A 41 1.77 2.38 -2.20
N GLN A 42 1.74 3.67 -1.85
CA GLN A 42 2.51 4.19 -0.74
C GLN A 42 1.58 4.43 0.44
N PHE A 43 1.84 3.75 1.55
CA PHE A 43 1.03 3.85 2.75
C PHE A 43 1.72 4.65 3.83
N TYR A 44 0.92 5.35 4.61
CA TYR A 44 1.36 6.00 5.84
C TYR A 44 0.30 5.70 6.90
N ARG A 45 0.45 4.55 7.58
CA ARG A 45 -0.62 3.93 8.35
C ARG A 45 -0.24 3.75 9.81
N LYS A 46 -1.16 4.08 10.70
CA LYS A 46 -1.02 3.80 12.12
C LYS A 46 -1.27 2.32 12.39
N ALA A 47 -0.36 1.71 13.15
CA ALA A 47 -0.52 0.33 13.62
C ALA A 47 0.44 0.07 14.77
N PRO A 48 0.20 -0.98 15.56
CA PRO A 48 1.13 -1.34 16.65
C PRO A 48 2.52 -1.72 16.14
N THR A 49 2.59 -2.38 14.97
CA THR A 49 3.86 -2.80 14.38
C THR A 49 3.82 -2.58 12.88
N LEU A 50 5.00 -2.50 12.26
CA LEU A 50 5.11 -2.42 10.80
C LEU A 50 4.50 -3.67 10.14
N ALA A 51 4.77 -4.84 10.68
CA ALA A 51 4.23 -6.08 10.14
C ALA A 51 2.70 -6.07 10.11
N ARG A 52 2.06 -5.56 11.16
CA ARG A 52 0.61 -5.45 11.22
C ARG A 52 0.10 -4.44 10.19
N ALA A 53 0.77 -3.30 10.06
CA ALA A 53 0.40 -2.27 9.07
C ALA A 53 0.45 -2.84 7.66
N MET A 54 1.51 -3.56 7.33
CA MET A 54 1.68 -4.16 6.00
C MET A 54 0.66 -5.27 5.74
N ALA A 55 0.42 -6.13 6.72
CA ALA A 55 -0.53 -7.24 6.57
C ALA A 55 -1.95 -6.72 6.31
N THR A 56 -2.38 -5.70 7.03
CA THR A 56 -3.72 -5.12 6.80
C THR A 56 -3.79 -4.42 5.45
N ALA A 57 -2.73 -3.73 5.03
CA ALA A 57 -2.69 -3.05 3.74
C ALA A 57 -2.79 -4.06 2.60
N VAL A 58 -2.02 -5.13 2.64
CA VAL A 58 -2.06 -6.18 1.62
C VAL A 58 -3.46 -6.80 1.54
N ARG A 59 -4.04 -7.13 2.69
CA ARG A 59 -5.38 -7.73 2.73
C ARG A 59 -6.42 -6.80 2.10
N GLU A 60 -6.35 -5.51 2.40
CA GLU A 60 -7.32 -4.55 1.87
C GLU A 60 -7.15 -4.37 0.36
N ILE A 61 -5.92 -4.28 -0.12
CA ILE A 61 -5.65 -4.20 -1.56
C ILE A 61 -6.20 -5.44 -2.27
N GLU A 62 -5.98 -6.61 -1.69
CA GLU A 62 -6.35 -7.88 -2.33
C GLU A 62 -7.83 -8.22 -2.20
N LYS A 63 -8.62 -7.36 -1.56
CA LYS A 63 -10.08 -7.41 -1.69
C LYS A 63 -10.55 -6.95 -3.07
N THR A 64 -9.70 -6.22 -3.78
CA THR A 64 -9.92 -5.87 -5.19
C THR A 64 -9.23 -6.92 -6.07
N ASP A 65 -9.22 -6.71 -7.40
CA ASP A 65 -8.50 -7.59 -8.30
C ASP A 65 -7.00 -7.31 -8.36
N LEU A 66 -6.53 -6.32 -7.62
CA LEU A 66 -5.11 -6.03 -7.51
C LEU A 66 -4.40 -7.05 -6.63
N ARG A 67 -3.10 -7.28 -6.94
CA ARG A 67 -2.24 -8.13 -6.11
C ARG A 67 -0.95 -7.39 -5.80
N VAL A 68 -0.45 -7.58 -4.60
CA VAL A 68 0.84 -7.06 -4.18
C VAL A 68 1.91 -8.06 -4.59
N VAL A 69 2.89 -7.62 -5.38
CA VAL A 69 3.94 -8.51 -5.89
C VAL A 69 5.22 -8.43 -5.09
N ARG A 70 5.51 -7.30 -4.44
CA ARG A 70 6.67 -7.18 -3.55
C ARG A 70 6.59 -5.89 -2.75
N ILE A 71 7.47 -5.78 -1.77
CA ILE A 71 7.65 -4.57 -0.98
C ILE A 71 8.82 -3.80 -1.59
N ALA A 72 8.59 -2.55 -2.01
CA ALA A 72 9.62 -1.73 -2.65
C ALA A 72 10.49 -1.02 -1.64
N GLY A 73 9.92 -0.61 -0.51
CA GLY A 73 10.70 0.11 0.49
C GLY A 73 9.91 0.30 1.76
N VAL A 74 10.66 0.41 2.86
CA VAL A 74 10.13 0.65 4.18
C VAL A 74 10.96 1.77 4.80
N ALA A 75 10.29 2.82 5.30
CA ALA A 75 10.96 3.83 6.08
C ALA A 75 11.14 3.28 7.50
N LEU A 76 12.37 2.91 7.83
CA LEU A 76 12.68 2.47 9.19
C LEU A 76 12.76 3.67 10.10
N PRO A 77 12.34 3.54 11.37
CA PRO A 77 12.52 4.62 12.33
C PRO A 77 14.01 4.87 12.47
N THR A 78 14.40 6.12 12.27
CA THR A 78 15.78 6.53 12.49
C THR A 78 15.94 6.84 13.97
N ASN A 79 16.91 6.23 14.53
CA ASN A 79 17.25 6.52 15.91
C ASN A 79 18.29 7.62 15.98
#